data_74f01b01211194b0fc29a2a4b1750ee1
#
_entry.id   74f01b01211194b0fc29a2a4b1750ee1
#
_cell.length_a   1.000
_cell.length_b   1.000
_cell.length_c   1.000
_cell.angle_alpha   90.00
_cell.angle_beta   90.00
_cell.angle_gamma   90.00
#
_symmetry.space_group_name_H-M   'P 1'
#
loop_
_entity.id
_entity.type
_entity.pdbx_description
1 polymer ?
#
loop_
_entity_poly.entity_id
_entity_poly.type
_entity_poly.pdbx_seq_one_letter_code
_entity_poly.pdbx_strand_id
1 'polypeptide(L)'
;MFRNAAKLNIRPGKAKKKELFFDLLIDVKVKSDDKCYCTAIETIKPLWLDDLLWDLLKMETNKKEPLSLRTIGAFTVSGAELFKNETELKEWTISELEEIIDNYLEHFYKTVQSSSICDFYNNLENSIYHVELRKALSLIHEHKYQGALDYLKDKGEGIFKNGDVSINNAIREYCINQLS
;
A
#
# COMPACT_ATOMS: atom_id res chain seq x y z
N MET A 1 14.89 5.87 -30.69
CA MET A 1 14.84 4.80 -29.66
C MET A 1 13.50 4.93 -28.94
N PHE A 2 12.48 4.18 -29.35
CA PHE A 2 11.17 4.23 -28.72
C PHE A 2 11.16 3.28 -27.55
N ARG A 3 10.99 3.81 -26.32
CA ARG A 3 10.75 2.98 -25.13
C ARG A 3 9.25 2.73 -25.07
N ASN A 4 8.82 1.54 -25.42
CA ASN A 4 7.46 1.11 -25.16
C ASN A 4 7.38 0.63 -23.71
N ALA A 5 6.83 1.44 -22.84
CA ALA A 5 6.46 1.04 -21.49
C ALA A 5 4.94 0.85 -21.46
N ALA A 6 4.47 -0.35 -21.13
CA ALA A 6 3.07 -0.59 -20.86
C ALA A 6 2.86 -0.64 -19.36
N LYS A 7 1.94 0.16 -18.84
CA LYS A 7 1.56 0.17 -17.43
C LYS A 7 0.14 -0.36 -17.32
N LEU A 8 -0.01 -1.51 -16.67
CA LEU A 8 -1.30 -2.13 -16.44
C LEU A 8 -1.64 -2.04 -14.95
N ASN A 9 -2.72 -1.34 -14.63
CA ASN A 9 -3.27 -1.29 -13.28
C ASN A 9 -4.54 -2.14 -13.25
N ILE A 10 -4.52 -3.21 -12.48
CA ILE A 10 -5.69 -4.06 -12.26
C ILE A 10 -6.32 -3.66 -10.94
N ARG A 11 -7.55 -3.18 -11.01
CA ARG A 11 -8.34 -2.86 -9.82
C ARG A 11 -9.38 -3.94 -9.63
N PRO A 12 -9.45 -4.60 -8.45
CA PRO A 12 -10.47 -5.60 -8.21
C PRO A 12 -11.84 -4.92 -8.31
N GLY A 13 -12.53 -5.19 -9.41
CA GLY A 13 -13.92 -4.81 -9.59
C GLY A 13 -14.79 -5.65 -8.66
N LYS A 14 -15.56 -5.02 -7.77
CA LYS A 14 -16.64 -5.63 -7.00
C LYS A 14 -16.26 -6.80 -6.07
N ALA A 15 -15.16 -6.74 -5.34
CA ALA A 15 -15.05 -7.53 -4.12
C ALA A 15 -16.16 -7.09 -3.16
N LYS A 16 -16.96 -8.02 -2.63
CA LYS A 16 -18.08 -7.76 -1.70
C LYS A 16 -17.64 -7.12 -0.38
N LYS A 17 -16.32 -7.01 -0.14
CA LYS A 17 -15.70 -6.25 0.95
C LYS A 17 -14.76 -5.22 0.33
N LYS A 18 -15.18 -3.98 0.31
CA LYS A 18 -14.36 -2.82 -0.10
C LYS A 18 -13.29 -2.46 0.94
N GLU A 19 -12.60 -3.45 1.49
CA GLU A 19 -11.67 -3.24 2.59
C GLU A 19 -10.21 -3.12 2.12
N LEU A 20 -9.91 -3.67 0.94
CA LEU A 20 -8.55 -3.74 0.41
C LEU A 20 -8.45 -3.07 -0.95
N PHE A 21 -7.36 -2.36 -1.13
CA PHE A 21 -6.87 -1.91 -2.42
C PHE A 21 -5.72 -2.81 -2.85
N PHE A 22 -5.79 -3.29 -4.08
CA PHE A 22 -4.74 -4.07 -4.73
C PHE A 22 -4.33 -3.37 -6.01
N ASP A 23 -3.03 -3.22 -6.22
CA ASP A 23 -2.45 -2.66 -7.44
C ASP A 23 -1.38 -3.61 -7.97
N LEU A 24 -1.50 -3.97 -9.24
CA LEU A 24 -0.50 -4.74 -9.97
C LEU A 24 0.09 -3.84 -11.04
N LEU A 25 1.35 -3.51 -10.87
CA LEU A 25 2.14 -2.77 -11.85
C LEU A 25 2.98 -3.74 -12.66
N ILE A 26 2.79 -3.75 -13.98
CA ILE A 26 3.65 -4.47 -14.91
C ILE A 26 4.39 -3.43 -15.75
N ASP A 27 5.70 -3.38 -15.65
CA ASP A 27 6.59 -2.52 -16.42
C ASP A 27 7.39 -3.37 -17.40
N VAL A 28 7.27 -3.05 -18.69
CA VAL A 28 7.98 -3.76 -19.76
C VAL A 28 9.04 -2.85 -20.34
N LYS A 29 10.29 -3.27 -20.25
CA LYS A 29 11.44 -2.58 -20.86
C LYS A 29 11.99 -3.37 -22.02
N VAL A 30 11.93 -2.79 -23.22
CA VAL A 30 12.57 -3.37 -24.41
C VAL A 30 14.05 -3.00 -24.40
N LYS A 31 14.93 -4.00 -24.40
CA LYS A 31 16.37 -3.82 -24.67
C LYS A 31 16.67 -4.08 -26.15
N SER A 32 17.83 -3.57 -26.62
CA SER A 32 18.40 -3.96 -27.92
C SER A 32 18.54 -5.48 -27.94
N ASP A 33 18.34 -6.11 -29.08
CA ASP A 33 18.49 -7.55 -29.32
C ASP A 33 17.23 -8.42 -29.03
N ASP A 34 16.06 -7.89 -29.34
CA ASP A 34 14.77 -8.60 -29.25
C ASP A 34 14.40 -9.16 -27.85
N LYS A 35 15.05 -8.61 -26.80
CA LYS A 35 14.79 -8.99 -25.41
C LYS A 35 13.98 -7.93 -24.69
N CYS A 36 12.93 -8.37 -24.03
CA CYS A 36 12.12 -7.57 -23.13
C CYS A 36 12.34 -8.02 -21.68
N TYR A 37 12.48 -7.05 -20.76
CA TYR A 37 12.42 -7.31 -19.33
C TYR A 37 11.05 -6.90 -18.84
N CYS A 38 10.44 -7.79 -18.09
CA CYS A 38 9.21 -7.51 -17.38
C CYS A 38 9.48 -7.41 -15.89
N THR A 39 9.05 -6.31 -15.30
CA THR A 39 9.01 -6.17 -13.83
C THR A 39 7.56 -6.11 -13.44
N ALA A 40 7.12 -7.02 -12.58
CA ALA A 40 5.80 -6.98 -11.99
C ALA A 40 5.91 -6.73 -10.49
N ILE A 41 5.11 -5.80 -9.99
CA ILE A 41 5.09 -5.38 -8.59
C ILE A 41 3.66 -5.43 -8.10
N GLU A 42 3.41 -6.28 -7.12
CA GLU A 42 2.15 -6.33 -6.39
C GLU A 42 2.20 -5.40 -5.18
N THR A 43 1.19 -4.58 -5.03
CA THR A 43 1.01 -3.77 -3.83
C THR A 43 -0.37 -4.00 -3.23
N ILE A 44 -0.44 -4.06 -1.91
CA ILE A 44 -1.69 -4.16 -1.17
C ILE A 44 -1.78 -3.06 -0.13
N LYS A 45 -3.01 -2.56 0.04
CA LYS A 45 -3.31 -1.58 1.07
C LYS A 45 -4.76 -1.75 1.55
N PRO A 46 -5.02 -1.82 2.85
CA PRO A 46 -6.37 -1.66 3.36
C PRO A 46 -6.80 -0.19 3.25
N LEU A 47 -8.06 0.02 2.87
CA LEU A 47 -8.60 1.37 2.69
C LEU A 47 -8.68 2.16 4.00
N TRP A 48 -8.86 1.47 5.14
CA TRP A 48 -8.90 2.09 6.46
C TRP A 48 -7.59 2.81 6.83
N LEU A 49 -6.44 2.47 6.22
CA LEU A 49 -5.19 3.21 6.44
C LEU A 49 -5.32 4.67 6.06
N ASP A 50 -5.88 4.94 4.88
CA ASP A 50 -6.09 6.31 4.43
C ASP A 50 -7.20 7.00 5.24
N ASP A 51 -8.29 6.29 5.54
CA ASP A 51 -9.38 6.84 6.32
C ASP A 51 -8.88 7.28 7.72
N LEU A 52 -8.09 6.44 8.38
CA LEU A 52 -7.51 6.75 9.68
C LEU A 52 -6.49 7.89 9.62
N LEU A 53 -5.63 7.93 8.58
CA LEU A 53 -4.72 9.04 8.34
C LEU A 53 -5.47 10.36 8.23
N TRP A 54 -6.55 10.39 7.45
CA TRP A 54 -7.33 11.61 7.23
C TRP A 54 -8.13 12.04 8.46
N ASP A 55 -8.63 11.10 9.26
CA ASP A 55 -9.27 11.39 10.54
C ASP A 55 -8.28 12.06 11.51
N LEU A 56 -7.10 11.49 11.67
CA LEU A 56 -6.07 12.01 12.56
C LEU A 56 -5.58 13.40 12.13
N LEU A 57 -5.46 13.63 10.83
CA LEU A 57 -5.06 14.93 10.28
C LEU A 57 -6.23 15.90 10.03
N LYS A 58 -7.46 15.52 10.40
CA LYS A 58 -8.68 16.35 10.22
C LYS A 58 -8.93 16.73 8.75
N MET A 59 -8.69 15.79 7.82
CA MET A 59 -8.80 15.99 6.37
C MET A 59 -10.11 15.40 5.82
N GLU A 60 -11.26 15.87 6.31
CA GLU A 60 -12.59 15.32 6.00
C GLU A 60 -12.94 15.32 4.50
N THR A 61 -12.41 16.27 3.73
CA THR A 61 -12.66 16.35 2.30
C THR A 61 -12.06 15.16 1.54
N ASN A 62 -10.96 14.60 2.03
CA ASN A 62 -10.26 13.49 1.38
C ASN A 62 -11.08 12.20 1.40
N LYS A 63 -11.95 12.01 2.39
CA LYS A 63 -12.85 10.85 2.46
C LYS A 63 -13.85 10.77 1.30
N LYS A 64 -14.11 11.90 0.64
CA LYS A 64 -15.02 12.00 -0.51
C LYS A 64 -14.34 11.66 -1.84
N GLU A 65 -13.01 11.55 -1.84
CA GLU A 65 -12.25 11.24 -3.04
C GLU A 65 -12.57 9.81 -3.54
N PRO A 66 -12.67 9.63 -4.86
CA PRO A 66 -12.91 8.33 -5.44
C PRO A 66 -11.75 7.36 -5.12
N LEU A 67 -12.06 6.08 -4.94
CA LEU A 67 -11.07 5.04 -4.63
C LEU A 67 -9.86 5.05 -5.57
N SER A 68 -10.08 5.46 -6.83
CA SER A 68 -9.03 5.56 -7.83
C SER A 68 -7.92 6.55 -7.48
N LEU A 69 -8.20 7.57 -6.70
CA LEU A 69 -7.22 8.57 -6.28
C LEU A 69 -6.48 8.19 -4.99
N ARG A 70 -6.97 7.17 -4.25
CA ARG A 70 -6.32 6.69 -3.03
C ARG A 70 -5.03 5.92 -3.26
N THR A 71 -4.61 5.77 -4.50
CA THR A 71 -3.44 4.95 -4.90
C THR A 71 -2.18 5.76 -5.13
N ILE A 72 -2.34 6.96 -5.64
CA ILE A 72 -1.24 7.82 -6.12
C ILE A 72 -1.41 9.28 -5.67
N GLY A 73 -2.46 9.59 -4.93
CA GLY A 73 -2.74 10.95 -4.48
C GLY A 73 -1.79 11.41 -3.38
N ALA A 74 -1.60 12.71 -3.27
CA ALA A 74 -1.01 13.32 -2.09
C ALA A 74 -1.82 12.94 -0.84
N PHE A 75 -1.14 12.76 0.28
CA PHE A 75 -1.77 12.37 1.55
C PHE A 75 -2.45 10.99 1.56
N THR A 76 -1.96 10.04 0.80
CA THR A 76 -2.35 8.64 0.93
C THR A 76 -1.21 7.80 1.46
N VAL A 77 -1.53 6.77 2.25
CA VAL A 77 -0.53 5.80 2.71
C VAL A 77 -0.17 4.90 1.53
N SER A 78 1.12 4.75 1.24
CA SER A 78 1.55 3.80 0.19
C SER A 78 1.24 2.37 0.58
N GLY A 79 0.83 1.56 -0.39
CA GLY A 79 0.68 0.12 -0.21
C GLY A 79 2.03 -0.56 0.08
N ALA A 80 2.00 -1.73 0.69
CA ALA A 80 3.19 -2.56 0.83
C ALA A 80 3.41 -3.35 -0.46
N GLU A 81 4.64 -3.41 -0.93
CA GLU A 81 5.02 -4.32 -2.00
C GLU A 81 5.01 -5.74 -1.47
N LEU A 82 4.20 -6.62 -2.07
CA LEU A 82 4.11 -8.03 -1.70
C LEU A 82 5.10 -8.88 -2.45
N PHE A 83 5.27 -8.57 -3.73
CA PHE A 83 6.08 -9.37 -4.62
C PHE A 83 6.64 -8.48 -5.74
N LYS A 84 7.91 -8.67 -6.02
CA LYS A 84 8.57 -8.06 -7.17
C LYS A 84 9.31 -9.14 -7.93
N ASN A 85 8.98 -9.30 -9.21
CA ASN A 85 9.62 -10.26 -10.10
C ASN A 85 10.15 -9.57 -11.35
N GLU A 86 11.35 -9.93 -11.75
CA GLU A 86 11.95 -9.51 -13.01
C GLU A 86 12.08 -10.75 -13.91
N THR A 87 11.35 -10.76 -15.00
CA THR A 87 11.33 -11.86 -15.95
C THR A 87 11.83 -11.39 -17.31
N GLU A 88 12.72 -12.15 -17.93
CA GLU A 88 13.17 -11.91 -19.29
C GLU A 88 12.20 -12.60 -20.26
N LEU A 89 11.57 -11.82 -21.13
CA LEU A 89 10.65 -12.31 -22.17
C LEU A 89 11.15 -11.88 -23.55
N LYS A 90 11.10 -12.79 -24.52
CA LYS A 90 11.49 -12.47 -25.91
C LYS A 90 10.37 -11.81 -26.69
N GLU A 91 9.16 -12.30 -26.54
CA GLU A 91 7.94 -11.79 -27.16
C GLU A 91 6.79 -11.91 -26.17
N TRP A 92 5.91 -10.92 -26.20
CA TRP A 92 4.73 -10.89 -25.34
C TRP A 92 3.51 -11.35 -26.13
N THR A 93 2.90 -12.43 -25.69
CA THR A 93 1.56 -12.84 -26.11
C THR A 93 0.52 -12.43 -25.07
N ILE A 94 -0.73 -12.33 -25.50
CA ILE A 94 -1.85 -12.07 -24.58
C ILE A 94 -1.92 -13.17 -23.50
N SER A 95 -1.70 -14.43 -23.90
CA SER A 95 -1.74 -15.56 -22.95
C SER A 95 -0.66 -15.48 -21.89
N GLU A 96 0.56 -15.05 -22.20
CA GLU A 96 1.63 -14.86 -21.22
C GLU A 96 1.29 -13.74 -20.24
N LEU A 97 0.65 -12.67 -20.72
CA LEU A 97 0.18 -11.59 -19.86
C LEU A 97 -0.94 -12.07 -18.91
N GLU A 98 -1.89 -12.84 -19.42
CA GLU A 98 -2.95 -13.47 -18.62
C GLU A 98 -2.37 -14.39 -17.55
N GLU A 99 -1.41 -15.24 -17.89
CA GLU A 99 -0.73 -16.12 -16.95
C GLU A 99 -0.01 -15.35 -15.82
N ILE A 100 0.70 -14.26 -16.17
CA ILE A 100 1.33 -13.40 -15.18
C ILE A 100 0.29 -12.81 -14.25
N ILE A 101 -0.80 -12.28 -14.78
CA ILE A 101 -1.89 -11.69 -13.99
C ILE A 101 -2.49 -12.72 -13.05
N ASP A 102 -2.81 -13.91 -13.55
CA ASP A 102 -3.43 -14.98 -12.76
C ASP A 102 -2.51 -15.44 -11.63
N ASN A 103 -1.21 -15.62 -11.90
CA ASN A 103 -0.22 -15.98 -10.88
C ASN A 103 -0.13 -14.93 -9.76
N TYR A 104 -0.17 -13.64 -10.10
CA TYR A 104 -0.14 -12.56 -9.10
C TYR A 104 -1.44 -12.48 -8.31
N LEU A 105 -2.59 -12.65 -8.96
CA LEU A 105 -3.87 -12.70 -8.26
C LEU A 105 -3.94 -13.89 -7.29
N GLU A 106 -3.43 -15.05 -7.71
CA GLU A 106 -3.37 -16.22 -6.83
C GLU A 106 -2.45 -15.98 -5.62
N HIS A 107 -1.28 -15.38 -5.84
CA HIS A 107 -0.37 -14.99 -4.76
C HIS A 107 -1.02 -14.00 -3.79
N PHE A 108 -1.69 -12.97 -4.31
CA PHE A 108 -2.45 -12.02 -3.52
C PHE A 108 -3.50 -12.70 -2.64
N TYR A 109 -4.34 -13.56 -3.22
CA TYR A 109 -5.39 -14.26 -2.48
C TYR A 109 -4.79 -15.16 -1.38
N LYS A 110 -3.73 -15.88 -1.65
CA LYS A 110 -3.04 -16.71 -0.66
C LYS A 110 -2.47 -15.87 0.49
N THR A 111 -1.87 -14.73 0.19
CA THR A 111 -1.29 -13.82 1.19
C THR A 111 -2.36 -13.22 2.09
N VAL A 112 -3.47 -12.76 1.51
CA VAL A 112 -4.57 -12.14 2.27
C VAL A 112 -5.35 -13.15 3.11
N GLN A 113 -5.42 -14.42 2.68
CA GLN A 113 -6.11 -15.47 3.44
C GLN A 113 -5.26 -16.04 4.58
N SER A 114 -3.93 -15.95 4.49
CA SER A 114 -3.02 -16.61 5.42
C SER A 114 -2.70 -15.83 6.68
N SER A 115 -2.94 -14.52 6.70
CA SER A 115 -2.63 -13.65 7.85
C SER A 115 -3.60 -12.48 7.96
N SER A 116 -3.79 -11.97 9.17
CA SER A 116 -4.45 -10.67 9.34
C SER A 116 -3.61 -9.59 8.66
N ILE A 117 -4.27 -8.64 7.99
CA ILE A 117 -3.58 -7.51 7.36
C ILE A 117 -2.77 -6.70 8.38
N CYS A 118 -3.25 -6.60 9.61
CA CYS A 118 -2.53 -5.91 10.67
C CYS A 118 -1.25 -6.66 11.08
N ASP A 119 -1.31 -7.99 11.21
CA ASP A 119 -0.13 -8.82 11.46
C ASP A 119 0.88 -8.68 10.33
N PHE A 120 0.39 -8.67 9.09
CA PHE A 120 1.23 -8.43 7.92
C PHE A 120 1.98 -7.09 8.04
N TYR A 121 1.29 -5.97 8.34
CA TYR A 121 1.94 -4.68 8.47
C TYR A 121 2.87 -4.58 9.69
N ASN A 122 2.54 -5.23 10.80
CA ASN A 122 3.38 -5.23 11.99
C ASN A 122 4.72 -5.97 11.76
N ASN A 123 4.72 -6.94 10.86
CA ASN A 123 5.90 -7.74 10.51
C ASN A 123 6.68 -7.22 9.30
N LEU A 124 6.30 -6.09 8.70
CA LEU A 124 7.02 -5.50 7.59
C LEU A 124 8.45 -5.09 7.97
N GLU A 125 9.38 -5.28 7.04
CA GLU A 125 10.76 -4.80 7.19
C GLU A 125 10.82 -3.27 7.22
N ASN A 126 11.78 -2.72 7.95
CA ASN A 126 11.94 -1.27 8.09
C ASN A 126 12.37 -0.56 6.79
N SER A 127 12.85 -1.30 5.80
CA SER A 127 13.21 -0.77 4.47
C SER A 127 12.01 -0.41 3.59
N ILE A 128 10.79 -0.86 3.97
CA ILE A 128 9.59 -0.63 3.17
C ILE A 128 9.07 0.80 3.36
N TYR A 129 8.71 1.43 2.26
CA TYR A 129 8.21 2.81 2.25
C TYR A 129 6.97 2.99 3.13
N HIS A 130 6.95 4.04 3.94
CA HIS A 130 5.91 4.34 4.93
C HIS A 130 5.70 3.25 6.00
N VAL A 131 6.68 2.37 6.24
CA VAL A 131 6.54 1.26 7.19
C VAL A 131 6.19 1.74 8.60
N GLU A 132 6.80 2.83 9.07
CA GLU A 132 6.51 3.38 10.40
C GLU A 132 5.05 3.79 10.54
N LEU A 133 4.53 4.50 9.56
CA LEU A 133 3.14 4.94 9.54
C LEU A 133 2.19 3.75 9.47
N ARG A 134 2.45 2.77 8.59
CA ARG A 134 1.62 1.57 8.48
C ARG A 134 1.54 0.79 9.78
N LYS A 135 2.68 0.60 10.47
CA LYS A 135 2.73 -0.08 11.78
C LYS A 135 1.97 0.68 12.85
N ALA A 136 2.17 2.00 12.95
CA ALA A 136 1.48 2.82 13.93
C ALA A 136 -0.05 2.81 13.71
N LEU A 137 -0.50 2.99 12.46
CA LEU A 137 -1.93 2.96 12.14
C LEU A 137 -2.55 1.56 12.35
N SER A 138 -1.79 0.47 12.09
CA SER A 138 -2.26 -0.90 12.37
C SER A 138 -2.48 -1.14 13.86
N LEU A 139 -1.59 -0.65 14.70
CA LEU A 139 -1.74 -0.75 16.16
C LEU A 139 -2.99 0.00 16.66
N ILE A 140 -3.25 1.18 16.10
CA ILE A 140 -4.50 1.92 16.41
C ILE A 140 -5.73 1.15 15.95
N HIS A 141 -5.71 0.62 14.73
CA HIS A 141 -6.83 -0.15 14.18
C HIS A 141 -7.16 -1.38 15.02
N GLU A 142 -6.16 -2.00 15.64
CA GLU A 142 -6.30 -3.12 16.56
C GLU A 142 -6.58 -2.69 18.02
N HIS A 143 -6.83 -1.41 18.28
CA HIS A 143 -7.02 -0.85 19.61
C HIS A 143 -5.83 -1.05 20.58
N LYS A 144 -4.63 -1.28 20.03
CA LYS A 144 -3.37 -1.42 20.77
C LYS A 144 -2.73 -0.05 21.02
N TYR A 145 -3.45 0.86 21.68
CA TYR A 145 -3.06 2.27 21.82
C TYR A 145 -1.74 2.46 22.57
N GLN A 146 -1.52 1.71 23.66
CA GLN A 146 -0.24 1.75 24.37
C GLN A 146 0.91 1.30 23.47
N GLY A 147 0.71 0.23 22.68
CA GLY A 147 1.71 -0.25 21.73
C GLY A 147 2.05 0.79 20.66
N ALA A 148 1.08 1.57 20.18
CA ALA A 148 1.32 2.67 19.24
C ALA A 148 2.14 3.80 19.88
N LEU A 149 1.87 4.16 21.13
CA LEU A 149 2.66 5.14 21.90
C LEU A 149 4.10 4.68 22.09
N ASP A 150 4.29 3.42 22.51
CA ASP A 150 5.61 2.84 22.72
C ASP A 150 6.41 2.77 21.42
N TYR A 151 5.74 2.40 20.32
CA TYR A 151 6.35 2.36 18.99
C TYR A 151 6.81 3.73 18.48
N LEU A 152 6.07 4.80 18.81
CA LEU A 152 6.38 6.16 18.39
C LEU A 152 7.23 6.96 19.39
N LYS A 153 7.60 6.39 20.54
CA LYS A 153 8.24 7.10 21.65
C LYS A 153 9.45 7.93 21.23
N ASP A 154 10.33 7.34 20.44
CA ASP A 154 11.59 7.96 19.99
C ASP A 154 11.54 8.44 18.52
N LYS A 155 10.33 8.54 17.95
CA LYS A 155 10.14 8.96 16.57
C LYS A 155 9.75 10.43 16.48
N GLY A 156 10.22 11.09 15.43
CA GLY A 156 9.88 12.50 15.17
C GLY A 156 8.40 12.72 14.83
N GLU A 157 8.11 13.83 14.18
CA GLU A 157 6.75 14.26 13.84
C GLU A 157 6.07 13.42 12.73
N GLY A 158 6.85 12.64 11.98
CA GLY A 158 6.39 11.89 10.81
C GLY A 158 6.36 12.76 9.54
N ILE A 159 6.06 12.10 8.41
CA ILE A 159 6.17 12.71 7.07
C ILE A 159 4.90 13.46 6.64
N PHE A 160 3.74 13.13 7.22
CA PHE A 160 2.48 13.76 6.87
C PHE A 160 2.14 14.88 7.86
N LYS A 161 1.75 16.03 7.31
CA LYS A 161 1.31 17.20 8.09
C LYS A 161 0.11 17.86 7.42
N ASN A 162 -0.80 18.37 8.22
CA ASN A 162 -1.86 19.28 7.80
C ASN A 162 -1.81 20.54 8.67
N GLY A 163 -1.31 21.65 8.12
CA GLY A 163 -0.98 22.83 8.89
C GLY A 163 0.07 22.49 9.97
N ASP A 164 -0.21 22.82 11.21
CA ASP A 164 0.67 22.57 12.36
C ASP A 164 0.50 21.14 12.94
N VAL A 165 -0.45 20.36 12.43
CA VAL A 165 -0.73 19.01 12.91
C VAL A 165 0.15 18.01 12.18
N SER A 166 1.09 17.38 12.87
CA SER A 166 1.89 16.28 12.34
C SER A 166 1.27 14.92 12.68
N ILE A 167 1.45 13.94 11.81
CA ILE A 167 0.78 12.64 11.95
C ILE A 167 1.18 11.91 13.24
N ASN A 168 2.46 11.87 13.60
CA ASN A 168 2.89 11.17 14.80
C ASN A 168 2.38 11.84 16.08
N ASN A 169 2.28 13.19 16.09
CA ASN A 169 1.70 13.90 17.22
C ASN A 169 0.18 13.66 17.31
N ALA A 170 -0.52 13.68 16.18
CA ALA A 170 -1.94 13.34 16.14
C ALA A 170 -2.23 11.92 16.64
N ILE A 171 -1.38 10.95 16.26
CA ILE A 171 -1.46 9.57 16.76
C ILE A 171 -1.27 9.52 18.29
N ARG A 172 -0.25 10.20 18.82
CA ARG A 172 0.00 10.24 20.28
C ARG A 172 -1.18 10.82 21.03
N GLU A 173 -1.68 11.98 20.60
CA GLU A 173 -2.85 12.62 21.21
C GLU A 173 -4.08 11.71 21.16
N TYR A 174 -4.36 11.11 20.01
CA TYR A 174 -5.47 10.16 19.85
C TYR A 174 -5.34 8.99 20.81
N CYS A 175 -4.18 8.34 20.87
CA CYS A 175 -3.96 7.18 21.74
C CYS A 175 -4.09 7.53 23.23
N ILE A 176 -3.57 8.68 23.67
CA ILE A 176 -3.71 9.16 25.05
C ILE A 176 -5.19 9.34 25.39
N ASN A 177 -5.97 9.96 24.51
CA ASN A 177 -7.40 10.17 24.73
C ASN A 177 -8.20 8.86 24.77
N GLN A 178 -7.74 7.79 24.09
CA GLN A 178 -8.39 6.47 24.15
C GLN A 178 -8.03 5.67 25.42
N LEU A 179 -6.94 6.02 26.11
CA LEU A 179 -6.48 5.36 27.32
C LEU A 179 -6.97 6.06 28.60
N SER A 180 -7.50 7.27 28.47
CA SER A 180 -8.07 8.09 29.56
C SER A 180 -9.51 7.69 29.86
#